data_fa53cc3f2ad01beafe18976f4ab1834d
#
_entry.id   fa53cc3f2ad01beafe18976f4ab1834d
#
_cell.length_a   1.000
_cell.length_b   1.000
_cell.length_c   1.000
_cell.angle_alpha   90.00
_cell.angle_beta   90.00
_cell.angle_gamma   90.00
#
_symmetry.space_group_name_H-M   'P 1'
#
loop_
_entity.id
_entity.type
_entity.pdbx_description
1 polymer ?
#
loop_
_entity_poly.entity_id
_entity_poly.type
_entity_poly.pdbx_seq_one_letter_code
_entity_poly.pdbx_strand_id
1 'polypeptide(L)'
;MSENVKNMRTEQEYSKIIDDFMLAVTKYVEETNGKVPDEYQISFMMLRNNLGYYLKAVDACKDKGIVYAVDSGRQYLSQSWNVMKESERAINETLKQFGLTSMSRSKIKLNDSGQDAESFLKSLMGD
;
A
#
# COMPACT_ATOMS: atom_id res chain seq x y z
N MET A 1 10.93 17.14 14.22
CA MET A 1 9.95 18.01 14.79
C MET A 1 8.57 17.63 14.35
N SER A 2 7.66 17.83 15.23
CA SER A 2 6.30 17.36 15.02
C SER A 2 5.61 18.00 13.82
N GLU A 3 5.87 19.25 13.54
CA GLU A 3 5.18 19.89 12.42
C GLU A 3 5.60 19.31 11.07
N ASN A 4 6.76 18.68 10.98
CA ASN A 4 7.20 18.07 9.74
C ASN A 4 6.44 16.78 9.39
N VAL A 5 5.72 16.24 10.37
CA VAL A 5 5.00 14.98 10.16
C VAL A 5 3.52 15.12 10.48
N LYS A 6 3.01 16.36 10.53
CA LYS A 6 1.62 16.57 10.94
C LYS A 6 0.61 15.95 9.98
N ASN A 7 0.99 15.75 8.71
CA ASN A 7 0.11 15.16 7.72
C ASN A 7 0.35 13.68 7.54
N MET A 8 1.26 13.10 8.32
CA MET A 8 1.58 11.68 8.22
C MET A 8 0.87 10.91 9.30
N ARG A 9 0.52 9.67 8.97
CA ARG A 9 -0.09 8.75 9.93
C ARG A 9 0.93 8.33 10.97
N THR A 10 0.44 7.89 12.12
CA THR A 10 1.30 7.33 13.16
C THR A 10 1.69 5.90 12.78
N GLU A 11 2.70 5.35 13.48
CA GLU A 11 3.09 3.96 13.26
C GLU A 11 1.95 3.00 13.57
N GLN A 12 1.14 3.31 14.57
CA GLN A 12 -0.02 2.48 14.90
C GLN A 12 -1.06 2.51 13.78
N GLU A 13 -1.26 3.68 13.18
CA GLU A 13 -2.19 3.79 12.06
C GLU A 13 -1.69 2.99 10.85
N TYR A 14 -0.40 3.06 10.55
CA TYR A 14 0.17 2.25 9.49
C TYR A 14 -0.02 0.77 9.76
N SER A 15 0.29 0.33 10.97
CA SER A 15 0.17 -1.07 11.34
C SER A 15 -1.25 -1.58 11.17
N LYS A 16 -2.23 -0.77 11.60
CA LYS A 16 -3.63 -1.19 11.49
C LYS A 16 -4.05 -1.36 10.03
N ILE A 17 -3.69 -0.40 9.19
CA ILE A 17 -4.03 -0.48 7.76
C ILE A 17 -3.39 -1.71 7.13
N ILE A 18 -2.11 -1.93 7.43
CA ILE A 18 -1.38 -3.08 6.89
C ILE A 18 -2.01 -4.38 7.37
N ASP A 19 -2.31 -4.48 8.66
CA ASP A 19 -2.90 -5.69 9.21
C ASP A 19 -4.26 -5.98 8.59
N ASP A 20 -5.10 -4.96 8.42
CA ASP A 20 -6.41 -5.15 7.80
C ASP A 20 -6.28 -5.63 6.35
N PHE A 21 -5.35 -5.04 5.61
CA PHE A 21 -5.12 -5.44 4.22
C PHE A 21 -4.61 -6.88 4.15
N MET A 22 -3.62 -7.20 4.98
CA MET A 22 -3.05 -8.54 4.98
C MET A 22 -4.07 -9.59 5.40
N LEU A 23 -4.96 -9.26 6.32
CA LEU A 23 -6.02 -10.17 6.72
C LEU A 23 -6.95 -10.45 5.54
N ALA A 24 -7.32 -9.43 4.79
CA ALA A 24 -8.20 -9.59 3.63
C ALA A 24 -7.54 -10.44 2.56
N VAL A 25 -6.27 -10.21 2.28
CA VAL A 25 -5.53 -11.01 1.30
C VAL A 25 -5.42 -12.45 1.76
N THR A 26 -5.12 -12.67 3.04
CA THR A 26 -5.00 -14.01 3.60
C THR A 26 -6.33 -14.76 3.45
N LYS A 27 -7.44 -14.12 3.77
CA LYS A 27 -8.75 -14.76 3.64
C LYS A 27 -9.05 -15.13 2.20
N TYR A 28 -8.72 -14.24 1.27
CA TYR A 28 -8.94 -14.55 -0.16
C TYR A 28 -8.13 -15.76 -0.59
N VAL A 29 -6.85 -15.82 -0.20
CA VAL A 29 -6.00 -16.95 -0.56
C VAL A 29 -6.53 -18.24 0.05
N GLU A 30 -6.98 -18.19 1.32
CA GLU A 30 -7.56 -19.37 1.96
C GLU A 30 -8.81 -19.86 1.24
N GLU A 31 -9.67 -18.92 0.84
CA GLU A 31 -10.93 -19.27 0.18
C GLU A 31 -10.69 -19.87 -1.20
N THR A 32 -9.67 -19.41 -1.92
CA THR A 32 -9.40 -19.91 -3.26
C THR A 32 -8.56 -21.17 -3.27
N ASN A 33 -7.71 -21.38 -2.26
CA ASN A 33 -6.78 -22.52 -2.24
C ASN A 33 -7.04 -23.50 -1.11
N GLY A 34 -8.02 -23.22 -0.25
CA GLY A 34 -8.31 -24.05 0.92
C GLY A 34 -7.43 -23.75 2.11
N LYS A 35 -6.26 -23.22 1.88
CA LYS A 35 -5.30 -22.83 2.91
C LYS A 35 -4.28 -21.90 2.27
N VAL A 36 -3.45 -21.28 3.11
CA VAL A 36 -2.33 -20.46 2.61
C VAL A 36 -1.15 -21.42 2.37
N PRO A 37 -0.69 -21.57 1.13
CA PRO A 37 0.48 -22.40 0.88
C PRO A 37 1.71 -21.88 1.61
N ASP A 38 2.55 -22.81 2.10
CA ASP A 38 3.75 -22.44 2.86
C ASP A 38 4.68 -21.54 2.05
N GLU A 39 4.77 -21.76 0.74
CA GLU A 39 5.64 -20.96 -0.12
C GLU A 39 5.20 -19.51 -0.24
N TYR A 40 4.00 -19.16 0.21
CA TYR A 40 3.53 -17.79 0.18
C TYR A 40 4.03 -16.94 1.34
N GLN A 41 4.69 -17.55 2.33
CA GLN A 41 5.10 -16.83 3.54
C GLN A 41 6.03 -15.66 3.23
N ILE A 42 7.03 -15.90 2.37
CA ILE A 42 7.98 -14.85 2.01
C ILE A 42 7.27 -13.75 1.21
N SER A 43 6.39 -14.15 0.28
CA SER A 43 5.63 -13.17 -0.50
C SER A 43 4.74 -12.32 0.38
N PHE A 44 4.13 -12.91 1.41
CA PHE A 44 3.33 -12.15 2.37
C PHE A 44 4.20 -11.16 3.14
N MET A 45 5.40 -11.57 3.56
CA MET A 45 6.33 -10.67 4.23
C MET A 45 6.70 -9.48 3.35
N MET A 46 7.01 -9.77 2.09
CA MET A 46 7.39 -8.72 1.15
C MET A 46 6.21 -7.79 0.87
N LEU A 47 5.01 -8.35 0.75
CA LEU A 47 3.81 -7.54 0.55
C LEU A 47 3.59 -6.60 1.73
N ARG A 48 3.72 -7.11 2.95
CA ARG A 48 3.56 -6.30 4.15
C ARG A 48 4.58 -5.16 4.16
N ASN A 49 5.82 -5.44 3.84
CA ASN A 49 6.87 -4.41 3.82
C ASN A 49 6.59 -3.36 2.75
N ASN A 50 6.18 -3.78 1.56
CA ASN A 50 5.89 -2.86 0.48
C ASN A 50 4.68 -1.99 0.77
N LEU A 51 3.69 -2.53 1.47
CA LEU A 51 2.56 -1.73 1.93
C LEU A 51 3.02 -0.62 2.88
N GLY A 52 3.94 -0.93 3.79
CA GLY A 52 4.49 0.07 4.68
C GLY A 52 5.22 1.18 3.92
N TYR A 53 6.08 0.80 2.98
CA TYR A 53 6.79 1.78 2.16
C TYR A 53 5.81 2.64 1.36
N TYR A 54 4.81 2.00 0.77
CA TYR A 54 3.82 2.70 -0.03
C TYR A 54 3.07 3.74 0.80
N LEU A 55 2.57 3.36 1.97
CA LEU A 55 1.79 4.26 2.81
C LEU A 55 2.62 5.46 3.26
N LYS A 56 3.85 5.21 3.68
CA LYS A 56 4.74 6.29 4.12
C LYS A 56 5.09 7.21 2.96
N ALA A 57 5.31 6.64 1.79
CA ALA A 57 5.62 7.45 0.61
C ALA A 57 4.43 8.30 0.17
N VAL A 58 3.21 7.74 0.22
CA VAL A 58 2.00 8.49 -0.08
C VAL A 58 1.87 9.68 0.87
N ASP A 59 2.05 9.44 2.16
CA ASP A 59 1.93 10.51 3.15
C ASP A 59 3.01 11.57 2.96
N ALA A 60 4.23 11.15 2.63
CA ALA A 60 5.32 12.10 2.37
C ALA A 60 5.03 12.94 1.13
N CYS A 61 4.43 12.35 0.09
CA CYS A 61 4.05 13.10 -1.11
C CYS A 61 2.96 14.13 -0.79
N LYS A 62 2.00 13.76 0.07
CA LYS A 62 0.96 14.70 0.48
C LYS A 62 1.54 15.87 1.27
N ASP A 63 2.56 15.61 2.07
CA ASP A 63 3.16 16.63 2.91
C ASP A 63 4.13 17.51 2.13
N LYS A 64 5.02 16.92 1.34
CA LYS A 64 6.13 17.63 0.70
C LYS A 64 5.93 17.89 -0.80
N GLY A 65 4.93 17.27 -1.39
CA GLY A 65 4.70 17.40 -2.82
C GLY A 65 5.48 16.37 -3.63
N ILE A 66 5.15 16.34 -4.92
CA ILE A 66 5.71 15.37 -5.85
C ILE A 66 6.97 15.90 -6.52
N VAL A 67 7.01 17.22 -6.72
CA VAL A 67 8.10 17.91 -7.43
C VAL A 67 8.70 18.94 -6.50
N TYR A 68 10.01 19.08 -6.54
CA TYR A 68 10.69 20.13 -5.78
C TYR A 68 11.68 20.85 -6.70
N ALA A 69 11.97 22.10 -6.37
CA ALA A 69 12.91 22.93 -7.12
C ALA A 69 14.14 23.21 -6.27
N VAL A 70 15.29 23.27 -6.93
CA VAL A 70 16.54 23.66 -6.29
C VAL A 70 16.88 25.11 -6.66
N ASP A 71 17.93 25.63 -6.05
CA ASP A 71 18.31 27.05 -6.21
C ASP A 71 18.49 27.47 -7.67
N SER A 72 18.92 26.55 -8.53
CA SER A 72 19.11 26.84 -9.95
C SER A 72 17.80 26.96 -10.72
N GLY A 73 16.66 26.67 -10.09
CA GLY A 73 15.37 26.66 -10.76
C GLY A 73 15.02 25.31 -11.38
N ARG A 74 15.96 24.37 -11.34
CA ARG A 74 15.73 23.04 -11.88
C ARG A 74 14.75 22.28 -10.99
N GLN A 75 13.86 21.52 -11.61
CA GLN A 75 12.84 20.76 -10.88
C GLN A 75 13.12 19.26 -10.96
N TYR A 76 12.86 18.56 -9.88
CA TYR A 76 13.09 17.12 -9.78
C TYR A 76 11.87 16.45 -9.15
N LEU A 77 11.64 15.20 -9.53
CA LEU A 77 10.65 14.37 -8.82
C LEU A 77 11.20 14.03 -7.44
N SER A 78 10.32 14.02 -6.45
CA SER A 78 10.74 13.68 -5.10
C SER A 78 11.05 12.19 -5.01
N GLN A 79 11.94 11.83 -4.08
CA GLN A 79 12.23 10.43 -3.81
C GLN A 79 10.99 9.70 -3.33
N SER A 80 10.15 10.38 -2.56
CA SER A 80 8.91 9.77 -2.07
C SER A 80 7.99 9.35 -3.21
N TRP A 81 7.93 10.14 -4.27
CA TRP A 81 7.16 9.76 -5.45
C TRP A 81 7.70 8.47 -6.07
N ASN A 82 9.03 8.38 -6.20
CA ASN A 82 9.65 7.19 -6.77
C ASN A 82 9.38 5.96 -5.90
N VAL A 83 9.53 6.09 -4.58
CA VAL A 83 9.25 4.99 -3.66
C VAL A 83 7.78 4.56 -3.76
N MET A 84 6.87 5.53 -3.85
CA MET A 84 5.46 5.23 -3.99
C MET A 84 5.17 4.40 -5.24
N LYS A 85 5.72 4.82 -6.38
CA LYS A 85 5.48 4.11 -7.64
C LYS A 85 6.12 2.74 -7.67
N GLU A 86 7.32 2.60 -7.11
CA GLU A 86 8.00 1.31 -7.03
C GLU A 86 7.26 0.34 -6.11
N SER A 87 6.82 0.86 -4.95
CA SER A 87 6.06 0.03 -4.00
C SER A 87 4.73 -0.40 -4.58
N GLU A 88 4.04 0.50 -5.27
CA GLU A 88 2.78 0.18 -5.92
C GLU A 88 2.96 -0.94 -6.93
N ARG A 89 4.01 -0.85 -7.74
CA ARG A 89 4.31 -1.90 -8.72
C ARG A 89 4.56 -3.24 -8.04
N ALA A 90 5.36 -3.24 -6.98
CA ALA A 90 5.69 -4.46 -6.26
C ALA A 90 4.45 -5.07 -5.62
N ILE A 91 3.57 -4.24 -5.04
CA ILE A 91 2.32 -4.73 -4.46
C ILE A 91 1.47 -5.40 -5.53
N ASN A 92 1.31 -4.73 -6.68
CA ASN A 92 0.49 -5.28 -7.76
C ASN A 92 1.05 -6.60 -8.30
N GLU A 93 2.37 -6.70 -8.43
CA GLU A 93 2.99 -7.94 -8.90
C GLU A 93 2.75 -9.07 -7.90
N THR A 94 2.88 -8.78 -6.61
CA THR A 94 2.64 -9.81 -5.59
C THR A 94 1.18 -10.24 -5.58
N LEU A 95 0.25 -9.31 -5.69
CA LEU A 95 -1.17 -9.65 -5.72
C LEU A 95 -1.51 -10.51 -6.93
N LYS A 96 -0.88 -10.26 -8.07
CA LYS A 96 -1.07 -11.10 -9.26
C LYS A 96 -0.61 -12.53 -8.99
N GLN A 97 0.47 -12.71 -8.26
CA GLN A 97 0.96 -14.05 -7.92
C GLN A 97 -0.08 -14.85 -7.12
N PHE A 98 -0.91 -14.14 -6.35
CA PHE A 98 -1.97 -14.78 -5.57
C PHE A 98 -3.27 -14.93 -6.36
N GLY A 99 -3.26 -14.56 -7.65
CA GLY A 99 -4.46 -14.62 -8.47
C GLY A 99 -5.38 -13.43 -8.33
N LEU A 100 -4.91 -12.35 -7.74
CA LEU A 100 -5.71 -11.16 -7.50
C LEU A 100 -5.57 -10.17 -8.65
N THR A 101 -6.44 -10.30 -9.64
CA THR A 101 -6.56 -9.32 -10.73
C THR A 101 -7.36 -8.11 -10.22
N SER A 102 -7.45 -7.07 -11.04
CA SER A 102 -8.28 -5.92 -10.68
C SER A 102 -9.72 -6.31 -10.38
N MET A 103 -10.27 -7.21 -11.18
CA MET A 103 -11.63 -7.69 -10.96
C MET A 103 -11.75 -8.49 -9.66
N SER A 104 -10.78 -9.34 -9.39
CA SER A 104 -10.77 -10.14 -8.16
C SER A 104 -10.59 -9.27 -6.92
N ARG A 105 -9.77 -8.22 -7.03
CA ARG A 105 -9.52 -7.34 -5.88
C ARG A 105 -10.77 -6.62 -5.42
N SER A 106 -11.68 -6.31 -6.34
CA SER A 106 -12.92 -5.65 -5.97
C SER A 106 -13.82 -6.55 -5.13
N LYS A 107 -13.57 -7.85 -5.11
CA LYS A 107 -14.34 -8.81 -4.32
C LYS A 107 -13.78 -9.02 -2.93
N ILE A 108 -12.59 -8.52 -2.64
CA ILE A 108 -12.00 -8.62 -1.30
C ILE A 108 -12.63 -7.57 -0.41
N LYS A 109 -13.25 -8.04 0.67
CA LYS A 109 -13.86 -7.12 1.63
C LYS A 109 -12.90 -6.84 2.76
N LEU A 110 -12.70 -5.56 3.05
CA LEU A 110 -11.85 -5.12 4.15
C LEU A 110 -12.76 -4.71 5.29
N ASN A 111 -12.53 -5.29 6.45
CA ASN A 111 -13.26 -4.99 7.69
C ASN A 111 -14.77 -5.17 7.53
N ASP A 112 -15.52 -4.77 8.55
CA ASP A 112 -16.97 -4.94 8.61
C ASP A 112 -17.73 -3.94 7.75
N SER A 113 -17.05 -2.90 7.26
CA SER A 113 -17.72 -1.89 6.42
C SER A 113 -17.98 -2.39 5.00
N GLY A 114 -17.37 -3.50 4.62
CA GLY A 114 -17.55 -4.05 3.27
C GLY A 114 -16.72 -3.37 2.21
N GLN A 115 -15.78 -2.51 2.60
CA GLN A 115 -14.89 -1.85 1.66
C GLN A 115 -14.03 -2.90 0.96
N ASP A 116 -13.93 -2.84 -0.36
CA ASP A 116 -13.08 -3.77 -1.09
C ASP A 116 -11.65 -3.23 -1.25
N ALA A 117 -10.75 -4.11 -1.70
CA ALA A 117 -9.33 -3.74 -1.78
C ALA A 117 -9.10 -2.64 -2.81
N GLU A 118 -9.87 -2.61 -3.90
CA GLU A 118 -9.71 -1.60 -4.93
C GLU A 118 -10.06 -0.22 -4.37
N SER A 119 -11.19 -0.12 -3.69
CA SER A 119 -11.61 1.14 -3.06
C SER A 119 -10.63 1.57 -1.99
N PHE A 120 -10.12 0.60 -1.22
CA PHE A 120 -9.14 0.88 -0.18
C PHE A 120 -7.88 1.51 -0.77
N LEU A 121 -7.35 0.91 -1.85
CA LEU A 121 -6.16 1.44 -2.49
C LEU A 121 -6.40 2.83 -3.06
N LYS A 122 -7.58 3.05 -3.66
CA LYS A 122 -7.91 4.38 -4.18
C LYS A 122 -7.97 5.41 -3.07
N SER A 123 -8.53 5.06 -1.92
CA SER A 123 -8.62 5.99 -0.81
C SER A 123 -7.24 6.35 -0.27
N LEU A 124 -6.30 5.42 -0.33
CA LEU A 124 -4.93 5.69 0.11
C LEU A 124 -4.21 6.65 -0.84
N MET A 125 -4.59 6.68 -2.10
CA MET A 125 -3.97 7.55 -3.07
C MET A 125 -4.47 9.00 -2.99
N GLY A 126 -5.41 9.27 -2.11
CA GLY A 126 -5.73 10.65 -1.76
C GLY A 126 -6.70 11.37 -2.68
N ASP A 127 -7.57 10.68 -3.27
CA ASP A 127 -8.61 11.32 -4.11
C ASP A 127 -9.68 12.02 -3.33
#